data_8e04068ec9c0fbdae68075fc4acd9bba
#
_entry.id   8e04068ec9c0fbdae68075fc4acd9bba
#
_cell.length_a   1.000
_cell.length_b   1.000
_cell.length_c   1.000
_cell.angle_alpha   90.00
_cell.angle_beta   90.00
_cell.angle_gamma   90.00
#
_symmetry.space_group_name_H-M   'P 1'
#
loop_
_entity.id
_entity.type
_entity.pdbx_description
1 polymer ?
#
loop_
_entity_poly.entity_id
_entity_poly.type
_entity_poly.pdbx_seq_one_letter_code
_entity_poly.pdbx_strand_id
1 'polypeptide(L)'
;MPPYSYRDDPAVPRFADDKPLIVFDGLCALCSGSAAFVLRHDGQALFRLLPAQSPLGHALYIHYGLDPQNYETMILIQDGVARLRSEAAILIAQGLGFPWSLAAIFRVIPLGLRDRLYMLVARNRIRWFGARTSCYRPDPRFADRMIG
;
A
#
# COMPACT_ATOMS: atom_id res chain seq x y z
N MET A 1 7.41 -15.01 -6.26
CA MET A 1 8.79 -14.61 -5.91
C MET A 1 9.13 -15.04 -4.49
N PRO A 2 10.38 -15.41 -4.21
CA PRO A 2 10.78 -15.76 -2.85
C PRO A 2 10.68 -14.54 -1.91
N PRO A 3 10.49 -14.77 -0.60
CA PRO A 3 10.51 -13.67 0.37
C PRO A 3 11.80 -12.88 0.28
N TYR A 4 11.69 -11.55 0.46
CA TYR A 4 12.80 -10.60 0.38
C TYR A 4 13.51 -10.56 -0.97
N SER A 5 12.83 -10.94 -2.05
CA SER A 5 13.42 -10.98 -3.40
C SER A 5 13.99 -9.62 -3.84
N TYR A 6 13.42 -8.51 -3.36
CA TYR A 6 13.91 -7.17 -3.68
C TYR A 6 15.32 -6.90 -3.15
N ARG A 7 15.77 -7.63 -2.12
CA ARG A 7 17.14 -7.48 -1.58
C ARG A 7 18.19 -7.92 -2.59
N ASP A 8 17.84 -8.83 -3.48
CA ASP A 8 18.73 -9.34 -4.52
C ASP A 8 18.65 -8.55 -5.82
N ASP A 9 17.75 -7.58 -5.90
CA ASP A 9 17.57 -6.73 -7.07
C ASP A 9 18.42 -5.45 -6.92
N PRO A 10 19.50 -5.27 -7.74
CA PRO A 10 20.35 -4.09 -7.63
C PRO A 10 19.63 -2.79 -7.97
N ALA A 11 18.51 -2.85 -8.68
CA ALA A 11 17.71 -1.67 -9.01
C ALA A 11 16.87 -1.18 -7.84
N VAL A 12 16.69 -2.00 -6.80
CA VAL A 12 15.91 -1.62 -5.61
C VAL A 12 16.86 -1.12 -4.52
N PRO A 13 16.79 0.18 -4.14
CA PRO A 13 17.59 0.71 -3.05
C PRO A 13 17.29 -0.01 -1.72
N ARG A 14 18.26 -0.09 -0.85
CA ARG A 14 18.06 -0.64 0.49
C ARG A 14 17.14 0.26 1.30
N PHE A 15 16.27 -0.35 2.07
CA PHE A 15 15.35 0.35 2.97
C PHE A 15 15.11 -0.47 4.25
N ALA A 16 14.56 0.19 5.26
CA ALA A 16 14.21 -0.48 6.51
C ALA A 16 12.99 -1.39 6.29
N ASP A 17 13.20 -2.69 6.27
CA ASP A 17 12.17 -3.70 5.98
C ASP A 17 11.80 -4.56 7.20
N ASP A 18 12.10 -4.04 8.40
CA ASP A 18 11.77 -4.69 9.67
C ASP A 18 10.29 -4.60 10.05
N LYS A 19 9.53 -3.75 9.37
CA LYS A 19 8.08 -3.57 9.58
C LYS A 19 7.35 -3.66 8.25
N PRO A 20 6.05 -4.02 8.27
CA PRO A 20 5.24 -3.99 7.05
C PRO A 20 5.28 -2.62 6.39
N LEU A 21 5.45 -2.61 5.08
CA LEU A 21 5.53 -1.40 4.27
C LEU A 21 4.34 -1.35 3.31
N ILE A 22 3.62 -0.23 3.33
CA ILE A 22 2.53 0.03 2.40
C ILE A 22 3.00 1.01 1.35
N VAL A 23 3.01 0.58 0.08
CA VAL A 23 3.33 1.45 -1.06
C VAL A 23 2.01 1.90 -1.69
N PHE A 24 1.79 3.19 -1.78
CA PHE A 24 0.51 3.77 -2.21
C PHE A 24 0.72 4.91 -3.21
N ASP A 25 -0.33 5.20 -4.00
CA ASP A 25 -0.33 6.34 -4.92
C ASP A 25 -0.57 7.65 -4.15
N GLY A 26 0.49 8.42 -3.97
CA GLY A 26 0.44 9.69 -3.23
C GLY A 26 -0.29 10.82 -3.95
N LEU A 27 -0.61 10.66 -5.24
CA LEU A 27 -1.36 11.63 -6.03
C LEU A 27 -2.84 11.28 -6.16
N CYS A 28 -3.28 10.13 -5.65
CA CYS A 28 -4.66 9.71 -5.62
C CYS A 28 -5.32 10.14 -4.32
N ALA A 29 -6.46 10.84 -4.38
CA ALA A 29 -7.17 11.30 -3.18
C ALA A 29 -7.63 10.13 -2.32
N LEU A 30 -8.16 9.06 -2.93
CA LEU A 30 -8.59 7.84 -2.20
C LEU A 30 -7.41 7.16 -1.51
N CYS A 31 -6.30 6.97 -2.23
CA CYS A 31 -5.12 6.29 -1.71
C CYS A 31 -4.47 7.12 -0.58
N SER A 32 -4.38 8.44 -0.76
CA SER A 32 -3.85 9.33 0.27
C SER A 32 -4.75 9.39 1.50
N GLY A 33 -6.07 9.39 1.31
CA GLY A 33 -7.03 9.28 2.40
C GLY A 33 -6.91 7.96 3.16
N SER A 34 -6.68 6.87 2.44
CA SER A 34 -6.45 5.55 3.05
C SER A 34 -5.15 5.53 3.85
N ALA A 35 -4.08 6.15 3.33
CA ALA A 35 -2.81 6.27 4.05
C ALA A 35 -2.98 7.07 5.34
N ALA A 36 -3.69 8.20 5.29
CA ALA A 36 -3.99 9.00 6.48
C ALA A 36 -4.82 8.22 7.50
N PHE A 37 -5.79 7.43 7.03
CA PHE A 37 -6.59 6.56 7.89
C PHE A 37 -5.73 5.54 8.62
N VAL A 38 -4.81 4.88 7.91
CA VAL A 38 -3.90 3.90 8.51
C VAL A 38 -3.04 4.58 9.58
N LEU A 39 -2.43 5.72 9.28
CA LEU A 39 -1.60 6.45 10.24
C LEU A 39 -2.38 6.82 11.50
N ARG A 40 -3.64 7.25 11.34
CA ARG A 40 -4.49 7.65 12.47
C ARG A 40 -4.88 6.48 13.36
N HIS A 41 -5.14 5.31 12.77
CA HIS A 41 -5.68 4.15 13.49
C HIS A 41 -4.64 3.09 13.83
N ASP A 42 -3.40 3.22 13.34
CA ASP A 42 -2.31 2.31 13.67
C ASP A 42 -1.62 2.76 14.97
N GLY A 43 -2.27 2.53 16.10
CA GLY A 43 -1.80 2.96 17.40
C GLY A 43 -0.50 2.30 17.85
N GLN A 44 -0.15 1.14 17.27
CA GLN A 44 1.07 0.40 17.62
C GLN A 44 2.24 0.75 16.67
N ALA A 45 2.05 1.69 15.76
CA ALA A 45 3.05 2.06 14.76
C ALA A 45 3.59 0.84 13.99
N LEU A 46 2.69 -0.07 13.63
CA LEU A 46 3.03 -1.33 12.95
C LEU A 46 3.47 -1.10 11.51
N PHE A 47 2.78 -0.21 10.78
CA PHE A 47 3.00 -0.01 9.35
C PHE A 47 3.90 1.19 9.09
N ARG A 48 4.75 1.06 8.07
CA ARG A 48 5.44 2.18 7.41
C ARG A 48 4.81 2.40 6.05
N LEU A 49 4.89 3.63 5.55
CA LEU A 49 4.26 4.03 4.31
C LEU A 49 5.29 4.62 3.34
N LEU A 50 5.05 4.40 2.05
CA LEU A 50 5.94 4.86 0.98
C LEU A 50 5.10 5.31 -0.21
N PRO A 51 5.24 6.58 -0.66
CA PRO A 51 4.60 7.00 -1.91
C PRO A 51 5.20 6.25 -3.09
N ALA A 52 4.35 5.76 -3.99
CA ALA A 52 4.78 5.06 -5.20
C ALA A 52 5.61 5.96 -6.13
N GLN A 53 5.43 7.28 -6.03
CA GLN A 53 6.16 8.26 -6.81
C GLN A 53 7.62 8.43 -6.38
N SER A 54 8.00 7.92 -5.20
CA SER A 54 9.39 7.98 -4.76
C SER A 54 10.28 7.03 -5.59
N PRO A 55 11.61 7.26 -5.64
CA PRO A 55 12.51 6.35 -6.36
C PRO A 55 12.41 4.90 -5.89
N LEU A 56 12.31 4.68 -4.57
CA LEU A 56 12.14 3.35 -4.01
C LEU A 56 10.79 2.74 -4.40
N GLY A 57 9.71 3.51 -4.34
CA GLY A 57 8.39 3.05 -4.74
C GLY A 57 8.34 2.64 -6.20
N HIS A 58 8.92 3.45 -7.08
CA HIS A 58 9.04 3.14 -8.51
C HIS A 58 9.80 1.83 -8.73
N ALA A 59 10.95 1.67 -8.06
CA ALA A 59 11.76 0.47 -8.18
C ALA A 59 11.01 -0.79 -7.70
N LEU A 60 10.24 -0.69 -6.64
CA LEU A 60 9.44 -1.81 -6.13
C LEU A 60 8.32 -2.20 -7.09
N TYR A 61 7.66 -1.23 -7.73
CA TYR A 61 6.65 -1.53 -8.75
C TYR A 61 7.26 -2.30 -9.93
N ILE A 62 8.42 -1.87 -10.40
CA ILE A 62 9.12 -2.57 -11.48
C ILE A 62 9.54 -3.97 -11.03
N HIS A 63 10.09 -4.10 -9.83
CA HIS A 63 10.55 -5.39 -9.29
C HIS A 63 9.42 -6.42 -9.27
N TYR A 64 8.22 -6.02 -8.87
CA TYR A 64 7.06 -6.92 -8.79
C TYR A 64 6.26 -7.01 -10.09
N GLY A 65 6.78 -6.45 -11.18
CA GLY A 65 6.12 -6.54 -12.49
C GLY A 65 4.87 -5.71 -12.63
N LEU A 66 4.72 -4.65 -11.83
CA LEU A 66 3.58 -3.74 -11.86
C LEU A 66 3.90 -2.52 -12.74
N ASP A 67 2.84 -1.87 -13.26
CA ASP A 67 2.99 -0.71 -14.11
C ASP A 67 3.44 0.51 -13.29
N PRO A 68 4.67 1.03 -13.49
CA PRO A 68 5.16 2.19 -12.75
C PRO A 68 4.55 3.52 -13.22
N GLN A 69 3.73 3.51 -14.28
CA GLN A 69 3.03 4.68 -14.78
C GLN A 69 1.60 4.76 -14.27
N ASN A 70 1.04 3.64 -13.81
CA ASN A 70 -0.34 3.54 -13.37
C ASN A 70 -0.40 2.74 -12.08
N TYR A 71 -0.53 3.43 -10.96
CA TYR A 71 -0.50 2.84 -9.62
C TYR A 71 -1.88 2.33 -9.18
N GLU A 72 -2.52 1.50 -9.99
CA GLU A 72 -3.86 0.96 -9.70
C GLU A 72 -3.89 0.01 -8.51
N THR A 73 -2.73 -0.54 -8.12
CA THR A 73 -2.63 -1.55 -7.07
C THR A 73 -1.67 -1.05 -6.00
N MET A 74 -2.13 -0.99 -4.74
CA MET A 74 -1.21 -0.77 -3.64
C MET A 74 -0.44 -2.07 -3.34
N ILE A 75 0.75 -1.92 -2.76
CA ILE A 75 1.59 -3.05 -2.36
C ILE A 75 1.71 -3.02 -0.84
N LEU A 76 1.44 -4.18 -0.21
CA LEU A 76 1.82 -4.41 1.19
C LEU A 76 2.97 -5.40 1.19
N ILE A 77 4.14 -4.98 1.66
CA ILE A 77 5.29 -5.85 1.86
C ILE A 77 5.36 -6.22 3.34
N GLN A 78 5.10 -7.47 3.64
CA GLN A 78 5.09 -7.98 5.00
C GLN A 78 5.95 -9.26 5.05
N ASP A 79 6.93 -9.27 5.95
CA ASP A 79 7.88 -10.39 6.05
C ASP A 79 8.56 -10.71 4.72
N GLY A 80 8.86 -9.67 3.93
CA GLY A 80 9.50 -9.79 2.63
C GLY A 80 8.59 -10.26 1.50
N VAL A 81 7.29 -10.45 1.75
CA VAL A 81 6.32 -10.93 0.78
C VAL A 81 5.38 -9.80 0.38
N ALA A 82 5.26 -9.56 -0.93
CA ALA A 82 4.33 -8.57 -1.45
C ALA A 82 2.92 -9.13 -1.53
N ARG A 83 1.96 -8.39 -0.95
CA ARG A 83 0.53 -8.65 -1.07
C ARG A 83 -0.09 -7.52 -1.87
N LEU A 84 -1.01 -7.86 -2.75
CA LEU A 84 -1.59 -6.90 -3.69
C LEU A 84 -3.11 -6.88 -3.57
N ARG A 85 -3.72 -5.80 -4.06
CA ARG A 85 -5.17 -5.66 -4.24
C ARG A 85 -5.95 -5.89 -2.95
N SER A 86 -7.03 -6.68 -3.04
CA SER A 86 -7.92 -6.91 -1.89
C SER A 86 -7.22 -7.63 -0.72
N GLU A 87 -6.27 -8.50 -1.00
CA GLU A 87 -5.52 -9.19 0.05
C GLU A 87 -4.71 -8.19 0.87
N ALA A 88 -4.04 -7.23 0.21
CA ALA A 88 -3.32 -6.17 0.90
C ALA A 88 -4.26 -5.34 1.78
N ALA A 89 -5.42 -4.95 1.25
CA ALA A 89 -6.39 -4.16 2.00
C ALA A 89 -6.89 -4.89 3.24
N ILE A 90 -7.20 -6.18 3.13
CA ILE A 90 -7.68 -6.98 4.25
C ILE A 90 -6.58 -7.14 5.32
N LEU A 91 -5.35 -7.42 4.92
CA LEU A 91 -4.24 -7.58 5.86
C LEU A 91 -3.91 -6.27 6.60
N ILE A 92 -3.99 -5.14 5.91
CA ILE A 92 -3.83 -3.83 6.55
C ILE A 92 -4.92 -3.61 7.59
N ALA A 93 -6.17 -3.87 7.24
CA ALA A 93 -7.29 -3.71 8.17
C ALA A 93 -7.14 -4.63 9.39
N GLN A 94 -6.70 -5.88 9.19
CA GLN A 94 -6.43 -6.78 10.31
C GLN A 94 -5.33 -6.25 11.22
N GLY A 95 -4.30 -5.64 10.67
CA GLY A 95 -3.20 -5.05 11.43
C GLY A 95 -3.62 -3.82 12.25
N LEU A 96 -4.70 -3.14 11.87
CA LEU A 96 -5.23 -1.99 12.61
C LEU A 96 -6.02 -2.40 13.87
N GLY A 97 -6.34 -3.68 14.02
CA GLY A 97 -7.08 -4.20 15.18
C GLY A 97 -8.58 -3.99 15.07
N PHE A 98 -9.30 -4.40 16.14
CA PHE A 98 -10.75 -4.27 16.18
C PHE A 98 -11.18 -2.79 16.24
N PRO A 99 -12.22 -2.35 15.51
CA PRO A 99 -13.16 -3.16 14.71
C PRO A 99 -12.70 -3.43 13.27
N TRP A 100 -11.58 -2.84 12.83
CA TRP A 100 -11.10 -2.93 11.44
C TRP A 100 -10.73 -4.36 11.05
N SER A 101 -10.28 -5.16 12.01
CA SER A 101 -9.96 -6.59 11.81
C SER A 101 -11.16 -7.41 11.33
N LEU A 102 -12.40 -6.92 11.50
CA LEU A 102 -13.60 -7.56 10.95
C LEU A 102 -13.60 -7.61 9.42
N ALA A 103 -12.74 -6.82 8.75
CA ALA A 103 -12.57 -6.91 7.31
C ALA A 103 -12.14 -8.31 6.85
N ALA A 104 -11.58 -9.12 7.73
CA ALA A 104 -11.26 -10.53 7.43
C ALA A 104 -12.46 -11.34 6.95
N ILE A 105 -13.69 -10.93 7.31
CA ILE A 105 -14.92 -11.59 6.86
C ILE A 105 -15.05 -11.54 5.32
N PHE A 106 -14.45 -10.55 4.67
CA PHE A 106 -14.47 -10.44 3.21
C PHE A 106 -13.69 -11.55 2.53
N ARG A 107 -12.90 -12.33 3.26
CA ARG A 107 -12.22 -13.51 2.71
C ARG A 107 -13.16 -14.63 2.27
N VAL A 108 -14.42 -14.61 2.72
CA VAL A 108 -15.43 -15.54 2.23
C VAL A 108 -15.79 -15.29 0.76
N ILE A 109 -15.53 -14.08 0.27
CA ILE A 109 -15.72 -13.76 -1.15
C ILE A 109 -14.54 -14.39 -1.93
N PRO A 110 -14.83 -15.13 -3.03
CA PRO A 110 -13.76 -15.70 -3.86
C PRO A 110 -12.76 -14.63 -4.30
N LEU A 111 -11.48 -14.98 -4.32
CA LEU A 111 -10.40 -14.04 -4.63
C LEU A 111 -10.62 -13.34 -5.97
N GLY A 112 -11.03 -14.08 -7.00
CA GLY A 112 -11.28 -13.49 -8.32
C GLY A 112 -12.35 -12.41 -8.32
N LEU A 113 -13.47 -12.64 -7.63
CA LEU A 113 -14.54 -11.65 -7.50
C LEU A 113 -14.11 -10.47 -6.64
N ARG A 114 -13.47 -10.75 -5.52
CA ARG A 114 -12.97 -9.74 -4.60
C ARG A 114 -11.99 -8.80 -5.29
N ASP A 115 -11.05 -9.34 -6.06
CA ASP A 115 -10.08 -8.55 -6.81
C ASP A 115 -10.73 -7.77 -7.96
N ARG A 116 -11.76 -8.31 -8.58
CA ARG A 116 -12.53 -7.56 -9.61
C ARG A 116 -13.19 -6.33 -9.01
N LEU A 117 -13.79 -6.46 -7.82
CA LEU A 117 -14.39 -5.32 -7.12
C LEU A 117 -13.32 -4.30 -6.72
N TYR A 118 -12.18 -4.76 -6.22
CA TYR A 118 -11.05 -3.90 -5.90
C TYR A 118 -10.58 -3.12 -7.15
N MET A 119 -10.39 -3.81 -8.26
CA MET A 119 -9.92 -3.18 -9.50
C MET A 119 -10.95 -2.24 -10.11
N LEU A 120 -12.24 -2.50 -9.92
CA LEU A 120 -13.28 -1.57 -10.34
C LEU A 120 -13.12 -0.22 -9.66
N VAL A 121 -12.92 -0.21 -8.36
CA VAL A 121 -12.67 1.01 -7.59
C VAL A 121 -11.33 1.61 -7.98
N ALA A 122 -10.28 0.79 -8.08
CA ALA A 122 -8.93 1.26 -8.38
C ALA A 122 -8.84 1.95 -9.75
N ARG A 123 -9.50 1.41 -10.77
CA ARG A 123 -9.50 1.99 -12.11
C ARG A 123 -10.28 3.29 -12.19
N ASN A 124 -11.26 3.48 -11.31
CA ASN A 124 -12.11 4.67 -11.29
C ASN A 124 -11.74 5.64 -10.15
N ARG A 125 -10.66 5.37 -9.42
CA ARG A 125 -10.31 6.14 -8.22
C ARG A 125 -10.12 7.63 -8.48
N ILE A 126 -9.48 7.98 -9.59
CA ILE A 126 -9.26 9.38 -9.96
C ILE A 126 -10.57 10.02 -10.38
N ARG A 127 -11.38 9.30 -11.16
CA ARG A 127 -12.67 9.80 -11.65
C ARG A 127 -13.67 10.00 -10.51
N TRP A 128 -13.70 9.07 -9.53
CA TRP A 128 -14.68 9.10 -8.43
C TRP A 128 -14.23 9.95 -7.25
N PHE A 129 -12.96 9.91 -6.91
CA PHE A 129 -12.40 10.56 -5.72
C PHE A 129 -11.48 11.73 -6.02
N GLY A 130 -10.97 11.83 -7.23
CA GLY A 130 -10.10 12.90 -7.67
C GLY A 130 -8.61 12.62 -7.48
N ALA A 131 -7.80 13.47 -8.13
CA ALA A 131 -6.36 13.47 -8.02
C ALA A 131 -5.91 14.65 -7.16
N ARG A 132 -4.75 14.49 -6.49
CA ARG A 132 -4.11 15.57 -5.76
C ARG A 132 -3.20 16.38 -6.70
N THR A 133 -3.03 17.66 -6.38
CA THR A 133 -2.10 18.52 -7.13
C THR A 133 -0.64 18.32 -6.69
N SER A 134 -0.44 17.74 -5.50
CA SER A 134 0.89 17.44 -4.96
C SER A 134 0.88 16.09 -4.28
N CYS A 135 2.06 15.44 -4.20
CA CYS A 135 2.21 14.16 -3.52
C CYS A 135 1.83 14.29 -2.04
N TYR A 136 1.16 13.27 -1.52
CA TYR A 136 0.71 13.22 -0.13
C TYR A 136 1.88 13.42 0.84
N ARG A 137 1.65 14.27 1.84
CA ARG A 137 2.56 14.45 2.98
C ARG A 137 1.77 14.23 4.26
N PRO A 138 2.26 13.40 5.17
CA PRO A 138 1.58 13.16 6.43
C PRO A 138 1.71 14.34 7.38
N ASP A 139 0.88 14.32 8.42
CA ASP A 139 1.07 15.19 9.58
C ASP A 139 2.51 14.99 10.12
N PRO A 140 3.21 16.08 10.54
CA PRO A 140 4.59 15.98 11.03
C PRO A 140 4.80 14.94 12.14
N ARG A 141 3.80 14.66 12.97
CA ARG A 141 3.89 13.64 14.02
C ARG A 141 4.06 12.21 13.47
N PHE A 142 3.76 11.99 12.18
CA PHE A 142 3.90 10.69 11.52
C PHE A 142 5.09 10.63 10.58
N ALA A 143 5.98 11.63 10.59
CA ALA A 143 7.08 11.71 9.63
C ALA A 143 8.03 10.50 9.71
N ASP A 144 8.21 9.92 10.91
CA ASP A 144 9.05 8.74 11.14
C ASP A 144 8.44 7.45 10.57
N ARG A 145 7.15 7.49 10.20
CA ARG A 145 6.43 6.36 9.61
C ARG A 145 6.56 6.31 8.09
N MET A 146 7.07 7.35 7.49
CA MET A 146 7.24 7.46 6.04
C MET A 146 8.65 7.05 5.66
N ILE A 147 8.77 6.33 4.54
CA ILE A 147 10.04 5.99 3.90
C ILE A 147 10.08 6.70 2.55
N GLY A 148 11.24 7.12 2.13
CA GLY A 148 11.43 7.78 0.84
C GLY A 148 11.25 9.28 0.85
#